data_8fb2322bfe9e865f79ce631535cdc187
#
_entry.id   8fb2322bfe9e865f79ce631535cdc187
#
_cell.length_a   1.000
_cell.length_b   1.000
_cell.length_c   1.000
_cell.angle_alpha   90.00
_cell.angle_beta   90.00
_cell.angle_gamma   90.00
#
_symmetry.space_group_name_H-M   'P 1'
#
loop_
_entity.id
_entity.type
_entity.pdbx_description
1 polymer ?
#
loop_
_entity_poly.entity_id
_entity_poly.type
_entity_poly.pdbx_seq_one_letter_code
_entity_poly.pdbx_strand_id
1 'polypeptide(L)'
;MILINMLLKKLIKNLPKEKNKIEITGLEINSKKIKKGYIFFAIKGSKFNGEKYIKEAVKKGAAVVVCSKSCKFKSENVIIIKTKDIRNFLSEISSKFFELKPKNIIAVTGTNGKTSVADLFYQILSLNKIPVASIGTLGVKIKDKIIKTDLTSPDTILLHKNLEMIKKNNIDNVIIEASSHGLHQKRLNHLNIKAGIFTNFSQDHLDYHKTMQAYLKAKLLLFTKILSEKKTIIL
;
A
#
# COMPACT_ATOMS: atom_id res chain seq x y z
N MET A 1 18.16 3.98 -12.39
CA MET A 1 16.77 3.60 -11.99
C MET A 1 16.31 2.50 -12.92
N ILE A 2 16.27 1.25 -12.46
CA ILE A 2 15.83 0.11 -13.28
C ILE A 2 14.34 0.32 -13.56
N LEU A 3 13.97 0.51 -14.83
CA LEU A 3 12.58 0.55 -15.26
C LEU A 3 11.99 -0.86 -15.03
N ILE A 4 11.03 -0.97 -14.13
CA ILE A 4 10.27 -2.21 -13.95
C ILE A 4 9.26 -2.24 -15.08
N ASN A 5 9.45 -3.11 -16.06
CA ASN A 5 8.47 -3.37 -17.11
C ASN A 5 7.79 -4.70 -16.81
N MET A 6 6.47 -4.68 -16.65
CA MET A 6 5.70 -5.89 -16.38
C MET A 6 4.54 -6.04 -17.35
N LEU A 7 4.37 -7.23 -17.92
CA LEU A 7 3.24 -7.50 -18.80
C LEU A 7 1.92 -7.42 -18.03
N LEU A 8 0.94 -6.73 -18.59
CA LEU A 8 -0.37 -6.54 -17.97
C LEU A 8 -1.05 -7.86 -17.58
N LYS A 9 -0.86 -8.94 -18.34
CA LYS A 9 -1.38 -10.30 -18.04
C LYS A 9 -0.88 -10.88 -16.71
N LYS A 10 0.30 -10.47 -16.23
CA LYS A 10 0.82 -10.88 -14.91
C LYS A 10 0.11 -10.17 -13.76
N LEU A 11 -0.31 -8.93 -14.01
CA LEU A 11 -1.00 -8.11 -13.02
C LEU A 11 -2.50 -8.43 -12.95
N ILE A 12 -3.14 -8.62 -14.10
CA ILE A 12 -4.60 -8.72 -14.22
C ILE A 12 -4.96 -9.97 -15.00
N LYS A 13 -5.75 -10.83 -14.38
CA LYS A 13 -6.31 -12.04 -15.02
C LYS A 13 -7.52 -11.70 -15.88
N ASN A 14 -7.86 -12.61 -16.80
CA ASN A 14 -9.07 -12.55 -17.65
C ASN A 14 -9.13 -11.31 -18.56
N LEU A 15 -8.00 -10.91 -19.12
CA LEU A 15 -7.94 -9.89 -20.16
C LEU A 15 -8.13 -10.54 -21.56
N PRO A 16 -8.69 -9.82 -22.54
CA PRO A 16 -8.65 -10.23 -23.94
C PRO A 16 -7.22 -10.48 -24.41
N LYS A 17 -7.00 -11.51 -25.26
CA LYS A 17 -5.66 -11.94 -25.70
C LYS A 17 -4.82 -10.80 -26.29
N GLU A 18 -5.43 -9.89 -27.00
CA GLU A 18 -4.78 -8.72 -27.63
C GLU A 18 -4.15 -7.75 -26.60
N LYS A 19 -4.73 -7.68 -25.40
CA LYS A 19 -4.27 -6.78 -24.31
C LYS A 19 -3.20 -7.41 -23.42
N ASN A 20 -2.89 -8.69 -23.62
CA ASN A 20 -1.92 -9.43 -22.80
C ASN A 20 -0.46 -8.97 -22.95
N LYS A 21 -0.13 -8.36 -24.09
CA LYS A 21 1.25 -7.92 -24.45
C LYS A 21 1.56 -6.49 -23.98
N ILE A 22 0.60 -5.79 -23.36
CA ILE A 22 0.82 -4.42 -22.92
C ILE A 22 1.80 -4.41 -21.75
N GLU A 23 2.85 -3.61 -21.89
CA GLU A 23 3.85 -3.40 -20.84
C GLU A 23 3.40 -2.28 -19.91
N ILE A 24 3.42 -2.56 -18.62
CA ILE A 24 3.15 -1.60 -17.55
C ILE A 24 4.48 -1.17 -16.94
N THR A 25 4.72 0.13 -16.96
CA THR A 25 5.98 0.74 -16.49
C THR A 25 5.84 1.42 -15.13
N GLY A 26 4.62 1.51 -14.58
CA GLY A 26 4.39 2.08 -13.26
C GLY A 26 2.92 2.12 -12.85
N LEU A 27 2.70 2.43 -11.59
CA LEU A 27 1.40 2.60 -10.96
C LEU A 27 1.29 4.01 -10.40
N GLU A 28 0.11 4.65 -10.47
CA GLU A 28 -0.06 5.99 -9.95
C GLU A 28 -1.53 6.30 -9.61
N ILE A 29 -1.73 7.10 -8.55
CA ILE A 29 -3.04 7.63 -8.13
C ILE A 29 -3.19 9.13 -8.42
N ASN A 30 -2.08 9.82 -8.74
CA ASN A 30 -2.06 11.25 -9.06
C ASN A 30 -1.88 11.45 -10.57
N SER A 31 -2.91 11.97 -11.26
CA SER A 31 -2.88 12.21 -12.70
C SER A 31 -1.69 13.08 -13.16
N LYS A 32 -1.23 13.99 -12.29
CA LYS A 32 -0.07 14.86 -12.60
C LYS A 32 1.24 14.10 -12.74
N LYS A 33 1.37 12.94 -12.06
CA LYS A 33 2.58 12.09 -12.04
C LYS A 33 2.56 10.94 -13.03
N ILE A 34 1.49 10.80 -13.81
CA ILE A 34 1.36 9.76 -14.84
C ILE A 34 2.44 9.94 -15.91
N LYS A 35 3.00 8.80 -16.34
CA LYS A 35 3.90 8.65 -17.47
C LYS A 35 3.37 7.58 -18.42
N LYS A 36 3.94 7.51 -19.63
CA LYS A 36 3.57 6.50 -20.64
C LYS A 36 3.71 5.08 -20.07
N GLY A 37 2.68 4.26 -20.29
CA GLY A 37 2.66 2.87 -19.81
C GLY A 37 2.18 2.68 -18.35
N TYR A 38 1.76 3.73 -17.64
CA TYR A 38 1.29 3.62 -16.26
C TYR A 38 -0.14 3.10 -16.17
N ILE A 39 -0.46 2.46 -15.03
CA ILE A 39 -1.84 2.25 -14.59
C ILE A 39 -2.24 3.44 -13.71
N PHE A 40 -3.29 4.13 -14.09
CA PHE A 40 -3.92 5.17 -13.28
C PHE A 40 -5.08 4.61 -12.46
N PHE A 41 -5.03 4.77 -11.14
CA PHE A 41 -6.12 4.39 -10.25
C PHE A 41 -6.95 5.61 -9.86
N ALA A 42 -8.13 5.75 -10.44
CA ALA A 42 -9.03 6.89 -10.25
C ALA A 42 -9.81 6.80 -8.93
N ILE A 43 -9.11 6.90 -7.80
CA ILE A 43 -9.67 6.71 -6.46
C ILE A 43 -10.55 7.91 -6.08
N LYS A 44 -11.74 7.63 -5.55
CA LYS A 44 -12.56 8.63 -4.86
C LYS A 44 -12.09 8.76 -3.41
N GLY A 45 -11.50 9.89 -3.09
CA GLY A 45 -11.12 10.28 -1.73
C GLY A 45 -12.22 11.08 -1.03
N SER A 46 -11.96 11.54 0.21
CA SER A 46 -12.88 12.41 0.97
C SER A 46 -12.99 13.81 0.35
N LYS A 47 -11.88 14.37 -0.12
CA LYS A 47 -11.80 15.73 -0.68
C LYS A 47 -11.76 15.76 -2.21
N PHE A 48 -11.32 14.70 -2.87
CA PHE A 48 -11.10 14.65 -4.32
C PHE A 48 -11.72 13.40 -4.93
N ASN A 49 -12.26 13.57 -6.15
CA ASN A 49 -12.73 12.46 -6.96
C ASN A 49 -11.73 12.22 -8.11
N GLY A 50 -10.96 11.14 -8.04
CA GLY A 50 -9.95 10.79 -9.04
C GLY A 50 -10.52 10.58 -10.46
N GLU A 51 -11.81 10.25 -10.59
CA GLU A 51 -12.44 10.05 -11.89
C GLU A 51 -12.51 11.34 -12.73
N LYS A 52 -12.52 12.52 -12.08
CA LYS A 52 -12.45 13.82 -12.78
C LYS A 52 -11.14 14.01 -13.55
N TYR A 53 -10.09 13.31 -13.18
CA TYR A 53 -8.74 13.44 -13.74
C TYR A 53 -8.36 12.33 -14.72
N ILE A 54 -9.32 11.48 -15.11
CA ILE A 54 -9.04 10.38 -16.06
C ILE A 54 -8.57 10.93 -17.41
N LYS A 55 -9.22 11.97 -17.94
CA LYS A 55 -8.83 12.58 -19.23
C LYS A 55 -7.38 13.08 -19.20
N GLU A 56 -6.97 13.70 -18.09
CA GLU A 56 -5.59 14.17 -17.92
C GLU A 56 -4.60 13.00 -17.86
N ALA A 57 -4.92 11.94 -17.12
CA ALA A 57 -4.09 10.74 -17.03
C ALA A 57 -3.91 10.06 -18.40
N VAL A 58 -4.98 9.95 -19.18
CA VAL A 58 -4.95 9.38 -20.53
C VAL A 58 -4.08 10.24 -21.46
N LYS A 59 -4.25 11.59 -21.43
CA LYS A 59 -3.43 12.51 -22.21
C LYS A 59 -1.93 12.39 -21.89
N LYS A 60 -1.58 12.06 -20.64
CA LYS A 60 -0.19 11.82 -20.21
C LYS A 60 0.33 10.41 -20.49
N GLY A 61 -0.46 9.56 -21.13
CA GLY A 61 -0.03 8.24 -21.59
C GLY A 61 -0.31 7.10 -20.63
N ALA A 62 -1.33 7.20 -19.76
CA ALA A 62 -1.80 6.03 -19.02
C ALA A 62 -2.21 4.93 -20.00
N ALA A 63 -1.67 3.72 -19.83
CA ALA A 63 -2.03 2.55 -20.63
C ALA A 63 -3.32 1.89 -20.11
N VAL A 64 -3.57 2.01 -18.82
CA VAL A 64 -4.75 1.44 -18.14
C VAL A 64 -5.32 2.45 -17.17
N VAL A 65 -6.64 2.54 -17.12
CA VAL A 65 -7.39 3.31 -16.12
C VAL A 65 -8.24 2.36 -15.29
N VAL A 66 -8.08 2.40 -13.98
CA VAL A 66 -8.92 1.68 -13.02
C VAL A 66 -9.89 2.66 -12.39
N CYS A 67 -11.19 2.42 -12.50
CA CYS A 67 -12.24 3.31 -12.00
C CYS A 67 -13.39 2.53 -11.36
N SER A 68 -14.36 3.24 -10.78
CA SER A 68 -15.54 2.62 -10.16
C SER A 68 -16.48 2.00 -11.22
N LYS A 69 -17.33 1.09 -10.79
CA LYS A 69 -18.37 0.51 -11.70
C LYS A 69 -19.31 1.57 -12.26
N SER A 70 -19.56 2.66 -11.52
CA SER A 70 -20.44 3.77 -11.93
C SER A 70 -19.76 4.79 -12.85
N CYS A 71 -18.44 4.68 -13.09
CA CYS A 71 -17.72 5.59 -13.97
C CYS A 71 -18.26 5.51 -15.40
N LYS A 72 -18.62 6.70 -15.95
CA LYS A 72 -19.17 6.84 -17.30
C LYS A 72 -18.12 7.04 -18.39
N PHE A 73 -16.83 7.20 -18.00
CA PHE A 73 -15.77 7.42 -18.96
C PHE A 73 -15.62 6.22 -19.90
N LYS A 74 -15.50 6.51 -21.20
CA LYS A 74 -15.24 5.53 -22.27
C LYS A 74 -14.09 6.04 -23.12
N SER A 75 -13.26 5.16 -23.64
CA SER A 75 -12.20 5.46 -24.60
C SER A 75 -11.77 4.18 -25.30
N GLU A 76 -11.42 4.28 -26.56
CA GLU A 76 -10.84 3.18 -27.33
C GLU A 76 -9.30 3.13 -27.18
N ASN A 77 -8.70 4.26 -26.83
CA ASN A 77 -7.24 4.43 -26.77
C ASN A 77 -6.61 3.98 -25.44
N VAL A 78 -7.39 3.58 -24.46
CA VAL A 78 -6.91 3.14 -23.14
C VAL A 78 -7.77 1.99 -22.61
N ILE A 79 -7.13 1.07 -21.91
CA ILE A 79 -7.86 -0.02 -21.24
C ILE A 79 -8.56 0.53 -20.00
N ILE A 80 -9.87 0.33 -19.92
CA ILE A 80 -10.67 0.73 -18.76
C ILE A 80 -11.05 -0.51 -17.96
N ILE A 81 -10.68 -0.53 -16.70
CA ILE A 81 -11.03 -1.60 -15.75
C ILE A 81 -11.95 -1.03 -14.70
N LYS A 82 -13.15 -1.59 -14.62
CA LYS A 82 -14.17 -1.21 -13.64
C LYS A 82 -14.19 -2.17 -12.46
N THR A 83 -14.04 -1.66 -11.25
CA THR A 83 -14.08 -2.47 -10.02
C THR A 83 -15.02 -1.88 -8.97
N LYS A 84 -15.53 -2.72 -8.07
CA LYS A 84 -16.30 -2.27 -6.90
C LYS A 84 -15.39 -1.62 -5.83
N ASP A 85 -14.13 -2.01 -5.79
CA ASP A 85 -13.18 -1.63 -4.75
C ASP A 85 -11.80 -1.32 -5.34
N ILE A 86 -11.64 -0.05 -5.75
CA ILE A 86 -10.39 0.42 -6.38
C ILE A 86 -9.21 0.31 -5.40
N ARG A 87 -9.43 0.56 -4.09
CA ARG A 87 -8.33 0.51 -3.10
C ARG A 87 -7.81 -0.90 -2.88
N ASN A 88 -8.70 -1.88 -2.78
CA ASN A 88 -8.29 -3.27 -2.68
C ASN A 88 -7.59 -3.74 -3.96
N PHE A 89 -8.12 -3.36 -5.12
CA PHE A 89 -7.53 -3.68 -6.40
C PHE A 89 -6.16 -3.01 -6.59
N LEU A 90 -5.99 -1.74 -6.15
CA LEU A 90 -4.69 -1.07 -6.11
C LEU A 90 -3.69 -1.86 -5.26
N SER A 91 -4.09 -2.31 -4.07
CA SER A 91 -3.21 -3.06 -3.18
C SER A 91 -2.81 -4.42 -3.80
N GLU A 92 -3.75 -5.11 -4.45
CA GLU A 92 -3.49 -6.36 -5.17
C GLU A 92 -2.47 -6.14 -6.31
N ILE A 93 -2.71 -5.14 -7.16
CA ILE A 93 -1.83 -4.84 -8.29
C ILE A 93 -0.46 -4.38 -7.81
N SER A 94 -0.39 -3.53 -6.77
CA SER A 94 0.89 -3.11 -6.19
C SER A 94 1.68 -4.28 -5.62
N SER A 95 0.98 -5.23 -4.99
CA SER A 95 1.62 -6.44 -4.48
C SER A 95 2.24 -7.30 -5.58
N LYS A 96 1.62 -7.36 -6.74
CA LYS A 96 2.13 -8.10 -7.91
C LYS A 96 3.21 -7.33 -8.67
N PHE A 97 3.05 -5.99 -8.79
CA PHE A 97 3.98 -5.15 -9.54
C PHE A 97 5.35 -5.03 -8.86
N PHE A 98 5.36 -4.90 -7.53
CA PHE A 98 6.57 -4.94 -6.71
C PHE A 98 6.73 -6.34 -6.13
N GLU A 99 7.34 -7.25 -6.88
CA GLU A 99 7.35 -8.69 -6.54
C GLU A 99 8.18 -9.02 -5.30
N LEU A 100 9.34 -8.35 -5.14
CA LEU A 100 10.26 -8.65 -4.05
C LEU A 100 9.77 -8.06 -2.73
N LYS A 101 9.69 -8.91 -1.70
CA LYS A 101 9.26 -8.50 -0.35
C LYS A 101 10.09 -9.20 0.73
N PRO A 102 10.28 -8.52 1.88
CA PRO A 102 10.84 -9.16 3.07
C PRO A 102 10.02 -10.38 3.50
N LYS A 103 10.68 -11.38 4.07
CA LYS A 103 10.03 -12.62 4.53
C LYS A 103 9.21 -12.42 5.80
N ASN A 104 9.71 -11.58 6.71
CA ASN A 104 9.14 -11.35 8.04
C ASN A 104 8.62 -9.91 8.13
N ILE A 105 7.37 -9.71 7.77
CA ILE A 105 6.68 -8.43 7.91
C ILE A 105 5.84 -8.48 9.18
N ILE A 106 6.08 -7.56 10.10
CA ILE A 106 5.32 -7.37 11.33
C ILE A 106 4.59 -6.03 11.23
N ALA A 107 3.36 -5.96 11.71
CA ALA A 107 2.59 -4.72 11.73
C ALA A 107 2.17 -4.38 13.16
N VAL A 108 2.36 -3.11 13.54
CA VAL A 108 1.93 -2.60 14.83
C VAL A 108 0.84 -1.56 14.67
N THR A 109 -0.28 -1.75 15.38
CA THR A 109 -1.39 -0.79 15.45
C THR A 109 -1.72 -0.46 16.91
N GLY A 110 -2.53 0.56 17.11
CA GLY A 110 -2.96 1.07 18.40
C GLY A 110 -3.19 2.58 18.33
N THR A 111 -3.62 3.20 19.42
CA THR A 111 -3.74 4.66 19.47
C THR A 111 -2.35 5.27 19.67
N ASN A 112 -1.66 4.90 20.72
CA ASN A 112 -0.33 5.36 21.08
C ASN A 112 0.68 4.22 21.07
N GLY A 113 1.98 4.54 21.12
CA GLY A 113 3.06 3.55 21.26
C GLY A 113 3.50 2.83 19.98
N LYS A 114 2.81 3.00 18.84
CA LYS A 114 3.18 2.36 17.56
C LYS A 114 4.63 2.63 17.16
N THR A 115 5.02 3.90 17.17
CA THR A 115 6.38 4.34 16.82
C THR A 115 7.41 3.83 17.81
N SER A 116 7.11 3.86 19.12
CA SER A 116 8.00 3.33 20.15
C SER A 116 8.26 1.84 19.98
N VAL A 117 7.21 1.05 19.75
CA VAL A 117 7.33 -0.39 19.50
C VAL A 117 8.09 -0.67 18.20
N ALA A 118 7.83 0.09 17.14
CA ALA A 118 8.53 -0.07 15.87
C ALA A 118 10.02 0.29 16.00
N ASP A 119 10.34 1.34 16.76
CA ASP A 119 11.72 1.75 16.97
C ASP A 119 12.48 0.79 17.90
N LEU A 120 11.86 0.32 18.99
CA LEU A 120 12.44 -0.70 19.86
C LEU A 120 12.71 -2.02 19.10
N PHE A 121 11.76 -2.48 18.29
CA PHE A 121 11.97 -3.66 17.45
C PHE A 121 13.18 -3.47 16.53
N TYR A 122 13.26 -2.29 15.88
CA TYR A 122 14.38 -1.97 15.01
C TYR A 122 15.70 -1.96 15.79
N GLN A 123 15.75 -1.29 16.95
CA GLN A 123 16.97 -1.19 17.77
C GLN A 123 17.43 -2.56 18.29
N ILE A 124 16.52 -3.39 18.82
CA ILE A 124 16.84 -4.72 19.34
C ILE A 124 17.48 -5.59 18.27
N LEU A 125 16.89 -5.65 17.07
CA LEU A 125 17.46 -6.47 16.00
C LEU A 125 18.78 -5.88 15.49
N SER A 126 18.88 -4.56 15.36
CA SER A 126 20.11 -3.87 14.93
C SER A 126 21.27 -4.12 15.89
N LEU A 127 21.04 -4.01 17.20
CA LEU A 127 22.05 -4.29 18.24
C LEU A 127 22.54 -5.75 18.17
N ASN A 128 21.65 -6.67 17.80
CA ASN A 128 22.00 -8.08 17.59
C ASN A 128 22.55 -8.34 16.18
N LYS A 129 22.90 -7.32 15.39
CA LYS A 129 23.43 -7.44 14.02
C LYS A 129 22.49 -8.17 13.05
N ILE A 130 21.21 -8.22 13.33
CA ILE A 130 20.17 -8.81 12.47
C ILE A 130 19.67 -7.74 11.50
N PRO A 131 19.76 -7.93 10.17
CA PRO A 131 19.30 -6.96 9.20
C PRO A 131 17.79 -6.68 9.39
N VAL A 132 17.46 -5.41 9.62
CA VAL A 132 16.09 -4.97 9.92
C VAL A 132 15.79 -3.62 9.28
N ALA A 133 14.52 -3.37 9.00
CA ALA A 133 14.00 -2.06 8.60
C ALA A 133 12.71 -1.73 9.38
N SER A 134 12.40 -0.43 9.48
CA SER A 134 11.09 0.02 9.97
C SER A 134 10.45 1.00 8.98
N ILE A 135 9.12 0.97 8.90
CA ILE A 135 8.31 1.88 8.09
C ILE A 135 7.26 2.49 9.01
N GLY A 136 7.30 3.80 9.20
CA GLY A 136 6.36 4.45 10.10
C GLY A 136 6.47 5.97 10.09
N THR A 137 6.06 6.59 11.19
CA THR A 137 6.04 8.04 11.38
C THR A 137 7.41 8.68 11.21
N LEU A 138 8.47 8.00 11.61
CA LEU A 138 9.85 8.47 11.44
C LEU A 138 10.39 8.32 10.03
N GLY A 139 9.58 7.73 9.11
CA GLY A 139 9.99 7.42 7.75
C GLY A 139 10.34 5.94 7.56
N VAL A 140 11.14 5.65 6.53
CA VAL A 140 11.71 4.32 6.29
C VAL A 140 13.13 4.28 6.82
N LYS A 141 13.36 3.48 7.85
CA LYS A 141 14.65 3.32 8.50
C LYS A 141 15.34 2.06 8.00
N ILE A 142 16.49 2.21 7.38
CA ILE A 142 17.29 1.10 6.82
C ILE A 142 18.76 1.38 7.15
N LYS A 143 19.40 0.50 7.91
CA LYS A 143 20.78 0.73 8.39
C LYS A 143 20.85 2.11 9.05
N ASP A 144 21.80 2.94 8.68
CA ASP A 144 22.00 4.29 9.23
C ASP A 144 21.27 5.39 8.45
N LYS A 145 20.35 4.99 7.54
CA LYS A 145 19.61 5.92 6.68
C LYS A 145 18.14 6.00 7.05
N ILE A 146 17.60 7.21 7.08
CA ILE A 146 16.18 7.48 7.23
C ILE A 146 15.69 8.18 5.97
N ILE A 147 14.75 7.55 5.29
CA ILE A 147 14.04 8.14 4.14
C ILE A 147 12.73 8.69 4.66
N LYS A 148 12.59 10.02 4.69
CA LYS A 148 11.37 10.68 5.16
C LYS A 148 10.16 10.29 4.33
N THR A 149 9.02 10.13 4.99
CA THR A 149 7.71 9.89 4.36
C THR A 149 6.69 10.87 4.94
N ASP A 150 5.72 11.29 4.14
CA ASP A 150 4.71 12.27 4.56
C ASP A 150 3.60 11.67 5.45
N LEU A 151 3.55 10.35 5.60
CA LEU A 151 2.50 9.64 6.30
C LEU A 151 3.07 8.51 7.16
N THR A 152 2.50 8.32 8.35
CA THR A 152 2.81 7.18 9.25
C THR A 152 2.70 5.83 8.53
N SER A 153 1.62 5.61 7.79
CA SER A 153 1.51 4.50 6.82
C SER A 153 1.55 5.11 5.42
N PRO A 154 2.62 4.90 4.64
CA PRO A 154 2.71 5.39 3.26
C PRO A 154 1.49 4.98 2.42
N ASP A 155 1.26 5.66 1.29
CA ASP A 155 0.28 5.15 0.34
C ASP A 155 0.66 3.75 -0.16
N THR A 156 -0.31 3.06 -0.73
CA THR A 156 -0.14 1.65 -1.13
C THR A 156 1.03 1.43 -2.08
N ILE A 157 1.20 2.30 -3.08
CA ILE A 157 2.27 2.16 -4.08
C ILE A 157 3.63 2.35 -3.43
N LEU A 158 3.76 3.42 -2.64
CA LEU A 158 5.00 3.75 -1.94
C LEU A 158 5.37 2.68 -0.91
N LEU A 159 4.38 2.12 -0.20
CA LEU A 159 4.59 1.04 0.76
C LEU A 159 5.21 -0.20 0.08
N HIS A 160 4.61 -0.67 -1.01
CA HIS A 160 5.13 -1.83 -1.74
C HIS A 160 6.50 -1.56 -2.39
N LYS A 161 6.72 -0.35 -2.91
CA LYS A 161 8.02 0.09 -3.44
C LYS A 161 9.10 0.09 -2.35
N ASN A 162 8.78 0.58 -1.15
CA ASN A 162 9.70 0.58 -0.03
C ASN A 162 10.04 -0.85 0.41
N LEU A 163 9.04 -1.75 0.47
CA LEU A 163 9.29 -3.17 0.79
C LEU A 163 10.20 -3.83 -0.24
N GLU A 164 10.01 -3.55 -1.53
CA GLU A 164 10.91 -4.06 -2.57
C GLU A 164 12.32 -3.51 -2.40
N MET A 165 12.47 -2.21 -2.13
CA MET A 165 13.77 -1.58 -1.86
C MET A 165 14.45 -2.21 -0.64
N ILE A 166 13.73 -2.44 0.44
CA ILE A 166 14.22 -3.09 1.66
C ILE A 166 14.73 -4.50 1.32
N LYS A 167 13.95 -5.27 0.56
CA LYS A 167 14.34 -6.63 0.15
C LYS A 167 15.57 -6.62 -0.76
N LYS A 168 15.68 -5.67 -1.69
CA LYS A 168 16.87 -5.48 -2.55
C LYS A 168 18.14 -5.13 -1.73
N ASN A 169 17.99 -4.62 -0.52
CA ASN A 169 19.08 -4.40 0.44
C ASN A 169 19.38 -5.64 1.31
N ASN A 170 18.85 -6.83 0.95
CA ASN A 170 18.99 -8.10 1.68
C ASN A 170 18.42 -8.05 3.12
N ILE A 171 17.39 -7.27 3.35
CA ILE A 171 16.71 -7.17 4.64
C ILE A 171 15.40 -7.95 4.57
N ASP A 172 15.26 -8.93 5.45
CA ASP A 172 14.08 -9.78 5.52
C ASP A 172 13.17 -9.49 6.73
N ASN A 173 13.62 -8.70 7.70
CA ASN A 173 12.85 -8.36 8.88
C ASN A 173 12.38 -6.91 8.80
N VAL A 174 11.08 -6.69 8.82
CA VAL A 174 10.47 -5.35 8.72
C VAL A 174 9.33 -5.22 9.70
N ILE A 175 9.30 -4.09 10.41
CA ILE A 175 8.13 -3.67 11.17
C ILE A 175 7.48 -2.47 10.49
N ILE A 176 6.14 -2.47 10.42
CA ILE A 176 5.33 -1.43 9.79
C ILE A 176 4.35 -0.84 10.80
N GLU A 177 4.34 0.48 10.95
CA GLU A 177 3.28 1.16 11.67
C GLU A 177 1.98 1.15 10.83
N ALA A 178 0.97 0.42 11.31
CA ALA A 178 -0.34 0.29 10.69
C ALA A 178 -1.34 1.27 11.32
N SER A 179 -1.42 2.49 10.78
CA SER A 179 -2.41 3.48 11.24
C SER A 179 -3.84 3.01 10.91
N SER A 180 -4.83 3.46 11.70
CA SER A 180 -6.24 3.17 11.43
C SER A 180 -6.70 3.66 10.05
N HIS A 181 -6.19 4.79 9.60
CA HIS A 181 -6.41 5.29 8.24
C HIS A 181 -5.81 4.34 7.19
N GLY A 182 -4.57 3.89 7.37
CA GLY A 182 -3.91 2.95 6.46
C GLY A 182 -4.66 1.63 6.34
N LEU A 183 -5.10 1.07 7.47
CA LEU A 183 -5.91 -0.14 7.52
C LEU A 183 -7.27 0.04 6.87
N HIS A 184 -8.02 1.09 7.23
CA HIS A 184 -9.33 1.41 6.64
C HIS A 184 -9.22 1.66 5.13
N GLN A 185 -8.15 2.30 4.67
CA GLN A 185 -7.88 2.56 3.26
C GLN A 185 -7.23 1.38 2.53
N LYS A 186 -7.11 0.21 3.17
CA LYS A 186 -6.59 -1.04 2.59
C LYS A 186 -5.16 -0.96 2.09
N ARG A 187 -4.34 -0.07 2.67
CA ARG A 187 -2.95 0.15 2.23
C ARG A 187 -2.05 -1.06 2.46
N LEU A 188 -2.36 -1.86 3.50
CA LEU A 188 -1.61 -3.06 3.88
C LEU A 188 -2.22 -4.37 3.36
N ASN A 189 -3.36 -4.30 2.63
CA ASN A 189 -3.96 -5.51 2.05
C ASN A 189 -2.96 -6.19 1.10
N HIS A 190 -3.11 -7.48 0.91
CA HIS A 190 -2.24 -8.31 0.06
C HIS A 190 -0.74 -8.31 0.47
N LEU A 191 -0.41 -7.87 1.70
CA LEU A 191 0.88 -8.15 2.34
C LEU A 191 0.80 -9.44 3.14
N ASN A 192 1.85 -10.25 3.07
CA ASN A 192 1.97 -11.45 3.92
C ASN A 192 2.55 -11.05 5.29
N ILE A 193 1.70 -10.49 6.14
CA ILE A 193 2.07 -10.07 7.50
C ILE A 193 2.15 -11.32 8.39
N LYS A 194 3.27 -11.50 9.10
CA LYS A 194 3.54 -12.66 9.95
C LYS A 194 3.07 -12.49 11.38
N ALA A 195 3.07 -11.25 11.90
CA ALA A 195 2.61 -10.95 13.24
C ALA A 195 1.96 -9.57 13.29
N GLY A 196 0.96 -9.42 14.13
CA GLY A 196 0.29 -8.15 14.43
C GLY A 196 0.43 -7.82 15.91
N ILE A 197 0.71 -6.55 16.21
CA ILE A 197 0.82 -6.03 17.57
C ILE A 197 -0.28 -4.98 17.76
N PHE A 198 -1.01 -5.06 18.87
CA PHE A 198 -2.00 -4.07 19.26
C PHE A 198 -1.55 -3.44 20.58
N THR A 199 -1.14 -2.17 20.56
CA THR A 199 -0.54 -1.53 21.75
C THR A 199 -1.59 -1.10 22.78
N ASN A 200 -2.54 -0.27 22.36
CA ASN A 200 -3.62 0.24 23.21
C ASN A 200 -4.74 0.87 22.39
N PHE A 201 -5.82 1.23 23.06
CA PHE A 201 -6.97 1.88 22.47
C PHE A 201 -7.50 2.99 23.37
N SER A 202 -7.48 4.22 22.86
CA SER A 202 -8.06 5.41 23.49
C SER A 202 -8.68 6.32 22.43
N GLN A 203 -9.35 7.38 22.85
CA GLN A 203 -10.02 8.29 21.92
C GLN A 203 -9.03 9.05 21.05
N ASP A 204 -9.20 8.93 19.72
CA ASP A 204 -8.45 9.65 18.70
C ASP A 204 -9.14 9.55 17.34
N HIS A 205 -8.78 10.38 16.37
CA HIS A 205 -9.20 10.31 14.97
C HIS A 205 -10.73 10.22 14.73
N LEU A 206 -11.56 10.79 15.62
CA LEU A 206 -13.03 10.81 15.44
C LEU A 206 -13.48 11.75 14.34
N ASP A 207 -12.66 12.71 13.96
CA ASP A 207 -12.85 13.52 12.75
C ASP A 207 -13.00 12.66 11.50
N TYR A 208 -12.24 11.59 11.42
CA TYR A 208 -12.24 10.62 10.29
C TYR A 208 -13.19 9.44 10.52
N HIS A 209 -13.11 8.77 11.66
CA HIS A 209 -13.84 7.51 11.93
C HIS A 209 -15.27 7.73 12.44
N LYS A 210 -15.60 8.93 12.91
CA LYS A 210 -16.90 9.38 13.44
C LYS A 210 -17.27 8.77 14.80
N THR A 211 -16.98 7.50 15.05
CA THR A 211 -17.27 6.80 16.31
C THR A 211 -16.08 5.98 16.80
N MET A 212 -16.01 5.73 18.12
CA MET A 212 -15.01 4.86 18.72
C MET A 212 -15.10 3.43 18.18
N GLN A 213 -16.32 2.92 17.95
CA GLN A 213 -16.53 1.59 17.36
C GLN A 213 -15.97 1.48 15.94
N ALA A 214 -16.22 2.49 15.09
CA ALA A 214 -15.65 2.50 13.73
C ALA A 214 -14.11 2.61 13.76
N TYR A 215 -13.57 3.38 14.72
CA TYR A 215 -12.13 3.50 14.92
C TYR A 215 -11.50 2.18 15.37
N LEU A 216 -12.11 1.50 16.36
CA LEU A 216 -11.67 0.17 16.80
C LEU A 216 -11.77 -0.84 15.63
N LYS A 217 -12.91 -0.88 14.94
CA LYS A 217 -13.12 -1.77 13.79
C LYS A 217 -12.04 -1.58 12.73
N ALA A 218 -11.63 -0.34 12.46
CA ALA A 218 -10.56 -0.06 11.50
C ALA A 218 -9.21 -0.66 11.94
N LYS A 219 -8.85 -0.59 13.22
CA LYS A 219 -7.63 -1.21 13.76
C LYS A 219 -7.70 -2.74 13.72
N LEU A 220 -8.85 -3.30 14.06
CA LEU A 220 -9.07 -4.75 14.06
C LEU A 220 -8.99 -5.37 12.66
N LEU A 221 -9.07 -4.59 11.57
CA LEU A 221 -8.83 -5.09 10.21
C LEU A 221 -7.47 -5.77 10.06
N LEU A 222 -6.46 -5.33 10.81
CA LEU A 222 -5.15 -5.99 10.81
C LEU A 222 -5.28 -7.47 11.18
N PHE A 223 -6.07 -7.79 12.20
CA PHE A 223 -6.20 -9.14 12.77
C PHE A 223 -7.27 -9.97 12.09
N THR A 224 -8.35 -9.33 11.61
CA THR A 224 -9.52 -10.04 11.07
C THR A 224 -9.48 -10.23 9.55
N LYS A 225 -8.64 -9.48 8.83
CA LYS A 225 -8.64 -9.47 7.36
C LYS A 225 -7.26 -9.56 6.70
N ILE A 226 -6.21 -9.11 7.38
CA ILE A 226 -4.89 -8.95 6.76
C ILE A 226 -3.92 -10.00 7.28
N LEU A 227 -3.92 -10.24 8.58
CA LEU A 227 -3.05 -11.23 9.21
C LEU A 227 -3.45 -12.64 8.76
N SER A 228 -2.51 -13.39 8.24
CA SER A 228 -2.70 -14.84 8.01
C SER A 228 -2.73 -15.57 9.36
N GLU A 229 -3.58 -16.58 9.46
CA GLU A 229 -3.95 -17.26 10.70
C GLU A 229 -2.84 -17.48 11.75
N LYS A 230 -3.18 -17.29 13.03
CA LYS A 230 -2.47 -17.75 14.25
C LYS A 230 -1.25 -16.98 14.75
N LYS A 231 -1.01 -15.71 14.35
CA LYS A 231 0.18 -14.97 14.80
C LYS A 231 -0.15 -13.55 15.31
N THR A 232 -1.01 -13.48 16.31
CA THR A 232 -1.40 -12.19 16.92
C THR A 232 -0.70 -12.03 18.27
N ILE A 233 -0.09 -10.86 18.49
CA ILE A 233 0.44 -10.44 19.80
C ILE A 233 -0.41 -9.26 20.24
N ILE A 234 -0.96 -9.36 21.44
CA ILE A 234 -1.70 -8.26 22.08
C ILE A 234 -0.86 -7.77 23.25
N LEU A 235 -0.59 -6.50 23.32
CA LEU A 235 0.18 -5.84 24.38
C LEU A 235 -0.73 -4.91 25.17
#